data_a37f3c5f7c5db5c39393e8630a746a54
#
_entry.id   a37f3c5f7c5db5c39393e8630a746a54
#
_cell.length_a   1.000
_cell.length_b   1.000
_cell.length_c   1.000
_cell.angle_alpha   90.00
_cell.angle_beta   90.00
_cell.angle_gamma   90.00
#
_symmetry.space_group_name_H-M   'P 1'
#
loop_
_entity.id
_entity.type
_entity.pdbx_description
1 polymer ?
#
loop_
_entity_poly.entity_id
_entity_poly.type
_entity_poly.pdbx_seq_one_letter_code
_entity_poly.pdbx_strand_id
1 'polypeptide(L)'
;VRAVENALEIRIPDNARLIRNILEAALYIQDHVIHFYHLHALDWVDIVSALQANPADAADLAQSISDWPKSSTTYFAGVQNRLKRFVEAGQLGLFANAYWGHPAYKLPPAANLMAVAHYLEALEWQKEMIKIHALLGGKNPHPQTYLVGGMAVPVDPNSQSAINAHAIARLKHWAAQGREFVAKVYIPDLLAIASFYKEWAGLGGGLGNYLAYGDFPQNTGGDPGVLWLPRGVIFNKQIGAAPQALDQREIKEYVTHSWFRYDDGDGVAKHPWDGETKPNYTGPQPPYEFLETDSKYSWLKAPRYQDTAMEVGPLSRMLIAYAAGHRRVQELVHYVLDTLGVGPEALFSTLGRTAARGIETLVVAEQLEGWIDELAANMGRGDLAVFNGERWDPRTWPQEAVGWGTTEAPRGALGHWVRIKNGRIENYQAVVPTTWNASPRDAREQRGAYEAALIDTPVADPEHPVEILRTVHSFDPCMACAVHVVNANGREITRIQVR
;
A
#
# COMPACT_ATOMS: atom_id res chain seq x y z
N VAL A 1 -4.90 -16.90 7.50
CA VAL A 1 -5.25 -18.24 6.98
C VAL A 1 -4.06 -18.91 6.31
N ARG A 2 -3.32 -18.28 5.37
CA ARG A 2 -2.18 -18.88 4.63
C ARG A 2 -1.13 -19.52 5.55
N ALA A 3 -0.79 -18.92 6.68
CA ALA A 3 0.19 -19.48 7.61
C ALA A 3 -0.28 -20.81 8.25
N VAL A 4 -1.57 -20.93 8.57
CA VAL A 4 -2.14 -22.17 9.10
C VAL A 4 -2.29 -23.21 8.00
N GLU A 5 -2.70 -22.81 6.79
CA GLU A 5 -2.76 -23.70 5.62
C GLU A 5 -1.37 -24.29 5.31
N ASN A 6 -0.32 -23.48 5.38
CA ASN A 6 1.07 -23.94 5.20
C ASN A 6 1.48 -24.91 6.32
N ALA A 7 1.21 -24.57 7.60
CA ALA A 7 1.53 -25.42 8.75
C ALA A 7 0.84 -26.80 8.69
N LEU A 8 -0.36 -26.87 8.11
CA LEU A 8 -1.18 -28.08 8.02
C LEU A 8 -1.15 -28.74 6.63
N GLU A 9 -0.34 -28.21 5.71
CA GLU A 9 -0.20 -28.68 4.33
C GLU A 9 -1.52 -28.75 3.55
N ILE A 10 -2.40 -27.76 3.80
CA ILE A 10 -3.72 -27.69 3.16
C ILE A 10 -3.59 -27.06 1.77
N ARG A 11 -4.18 -27.71 0.77
CA ARG A 11 -4.37 -27.15 -0.56
C ARG A 11 -5.80 -26.66 -0.71
N ILE A 12 -5.97 -25.41 -1.10
CA ILE A 12 -7.29 -24.82 -1.32
C ILE A 12 -7.80 -25.12 -2.73
N PRO A 13 -9.12 -25.14 -2.97
CA PRO A 13 -9.68 -25.20 -4.33
C PRO A 13 -9.30 -23.99 -5.18
N ASP A 14 -9.30 -24.18 -6.50
CA ASP A 14 -8.92 -23.12 -7.44
C ASP A 14 -9.84 -21.91 -7.38
N ASN A 15 -11.15 -22.10 -7.23
CA ASN A 15 -12.08 -21.00 -7.08
C ASN A 15 -11.82 -20.20 -5.77
N ALA A 16 -11.38 -20.85 -4.69
CA ALA A 16 -10.99 -20.13 -3.48
C ALA A 16 -9.77 -19.24 -3.72
N ARG A 17 -8.79 -19.74 -4.46
CA ARG A 17 -7.62 -18.95 -4.91
C ARG A 17 -8.06 -17.74 -5.73
N LEU A 18 -8.93 -17.95 -6.72
CA LEU A 18 -9.43 -16.88 -7.60
C LEU A 18 -10.22 -15.84 -6.80
N ILE A 19 -11.13 -16.26 -5.91
CA ILE A 19 -11.90 -15.33 -5.07
C ILE A 19 -10.97 -14.50 -4.18
N ARG A 20 -9.93 -15.12 -3.59
CA ARG A 20 -8.92 -14.40 -2.81
C ARG A 20 -8.14 -13.40 -3.66
N ASN A 21 -7.72 -13.77 -4.88
CA ASN A 21 -7.04 -12.86 -5.80
C ASN A 21 -7.94 -11.68 -6.20
N ILE A 22 -9.23 -11.92 -6.46
CA ILE A 22 -10.20 -10.86 -6.79
C ILE A 22 -10.39 -9.90 -5.60
N LEU A 23 -10.52 -10.42 -4.38
CA LEU A 23 -10.63 -9.59 -3.17
C LEU A 23 -9.36 -8.76 -2.93
N GLU A 24 -8.21 -9.37 -3.06
CA GLU A 24 -6.91 -8.70 -2.90
C GLU A 24 -6.73 -7.60 -3.96
N ALA A 25 -7.03 -7.90 -5.23
CA ALA A 25 -6.94 -6.93 -6.33
C ALA A 25 -7.89 -5.73 -6.11
N ALA A 26 -9.12 -5.98 -5.69
CA ALA A 26 -10.07 -4.92 -5.37
C ALA A 26 -9.57 -4.04 -4.21
N LEU A 27 -8.91 -4.64 -3.20
CA LEU A 27 -8.27 -3.91 -2.11
C LEU A 27 -7.14 -3.02 -2.62
N TYR A 28 -6.22 -3.54 -3.46
CA TYR A 28 -5.13 -2.76 -4.03
C TYR A 28 -5.65 -1.54 -4.80
N ILE A 29 -6.59 -1.76 -5.71
CA ILE A 29 -7.15 -0.70 -6.55
C ILE A 29 -7.80 0.38 -5.68
N GLN A 30 -8.63 -0.02 -4.71
CA GLN A 30 -9.32 0.90 -3.81
C GLN A 30 -8.34 1.67 -2.92
N ASP A 31 -7.46 0.96 -2.20
CA ASP A 31 -6.54 1.58 -1.24
C ASP A 31 -5.55 2.52 -1.90
N HIS A 32 -5.03 2.18 -3.08
CA HIS A 32 -4.10 3.05 -3.79
C HIS A 32 -4.75 4.33 -4.31
N VAL A 33 -5.98 4.26 -4.78
CA VAL A 33 -6.74 5.46 -5.19
C VAL A 33 -7.07 6.32 -3.96
N ILE A 34 -7.52 5.70 -2.86
CA ILE A 34 -7.78 6.41 -1.59
C ILE A 34 -6.49 7.05 -1.07
N HIS A 35 -5.37 6.33 -1.06
CA HIS A 35 -4.10 6.87 -0.64
C HIS A 35 -3.70 8.08 -1.48
N PHE A 36 -3.74 7.96 -2.81
CA PHE A 36 -3.32 9.05 -3.69
C PHE A 36 -4.16 10.31 -3.48
N TYR A 37 -5.49 10.19 -3.54
CA TYR A 37 -6.37 11.36 -3.43
C TYR A 37 -6.58 11.86 -1.99
N HIS A 38 -6.82 10.96 -1.03
CA HIS A 38 -7.32 11.33 0.29
C HIS A 38 -6.24 11.41 1.38
N LEU A 39 -5.04 10.92 1.11
CA LEU A 39 -3.89 11.08 1.98
C LEU A 39 -2.81 11.97 1.35
N HIS A 40 -2.36 11.64 0.14
CA HIS A 40 -1.13 12.20 -0.45
C HIS A 40 -1.36 13.42 -1.35
N ALA A 41 -2.52 13.57 -1.98
CA ALA A 41 -2.78 14.67 -2.91
C ALA A 41 -2.66 16.05 -2.23
N LEU A 42 -3.11 16.19 -0.99
CA LEU A 42 -3.06 17.47 -0.27
C LEU A 42 -1.64 17.91 0.09
N ASP A 43 -0.64 17.04 -0.04
CA ASP A 43 0.77 17.41 0.08
C ASP A 43 1.27 18.17 -1.17
N TRP A 44 0.56 18.10 -2.29
CA TRP A 44 0.94 18.63 -3.60
C TRP A 44 -0.01 19.69 -4.14
N VAL A 45 -1.26 19.70 -3.67
CA VAL A 45 -2.39 20.48 -4.20
C VAL A 45 -2.77 21.58 -3.23
N ASP A 46 -2.75 22.83 -3.73
CA ASP A 46 -3.16 24.03 -2.98
C ASP A 46 -4.65 24.31 -3.19
N ILE A 47 -5.43 24.12 -2.14
CA ILE A 47 -6.87 24.34 -2.14
C ILE A 47 -7.21 25.82 -2.32
N VAL A 48 -6.40 26.72 -1.77
CA VAL A 48 -6.63 28.18 -1.89
C VAL A 48 -6.47 28.64 -3.34
N SER A 49 -5.43 28.13 -4.00
CA SER A 49 -5.18 28.39 -5.42
C SER A 49 -6.32 27.86 -6.31
N ALA A 50 -6.92 26.72 -5.99
CA ALA A 50 -8.07 26.17 -6.71
C ALA A 50 -9.30 27.12 -6.71
N LEU A 51 -9.48 27.92 -5.63
CA LEU A 51 -10.56 28.90 -5.55
C LEU A 51 -10.41 30.05 -6.57
N GLN A 52 -9.19 30.33 -7.00
CA GLN A 52 -8.85 31.38 -7.94
C GLN A 52 -8.83 30.91 -9.40
N ALA A 53 -8.98 29.60 -9.64
CA ALA A 53 -8.91 29.03 -10.97
C ALA A 53 -10.03 29.54 -11.89
N ASN A 54 -9.72 29.70 -13.18
CA ASN A 54 -10.74 29.78 -14.21
C ASN A 54 -11.21 28.35 -14.54
N PRO A 55 -12.51 28.02 -14.37
CA PRO A 55 -13.02 26.68 -14.67
C PRO A 55 -12.83 26.24 -16.14
N ALA A 56 -12.74 27.17 -17.09
CA ALA A 56 -12.47 26.84 -18.49
C ALA A 56 -11.03 26.29 -18.65
N ASP A 57 -10.04 26.94 -18.02
CA ASP A 57 -8.65 26.50 -18.08
C ASP A 57 -8.47 25.10 -17.44
N ALA A 58 -9.22 24.82 -16.37
CA ALA A 58 -9.24 23.49 -15.76
C ALA A 58 -9.86 22.43 -16.69
N ALA A 59 -10.92 22.80 -17.43
CA ALA A 59 -11.53 21.93 -18.42
C ALA A 59 -10.58 21.65 -19.59
N ASP A 60 -9.92 22.68 -20.11
CA ASP A 60 -8.94 22.54 -21.22
C ASP A 60 -7.77 21.64 -20.78
N LEU A 61 -7.25 21.83 -19.57
CA LEU A 61 -6.20 20.98 -19.02
C LEU A 61 -6.65 19.53 -18.91
N ALA A 62 -7.80 19.26 -18.28
CA ALA A 62 -8.31 17.91 -18.10
C ALA A 62 -8.54 17.19 -19.43
N GLN A 63 -9.13 17.88 -20.42
CA GLN A 63 -9.37 17.35 -21.77
C GLN A 63 -8.08 17.13 -22.56
N SER A 64 -7.01 17.87 -22.26
CA SER A 64 -5.70 17.70 -22.92
C SER A 64 -4.96 16.44 -22.45
N ILE A 65 -5.27 15.92 -21.25
CA ILE A 65 -4.56 14.77 -20.66
C ILE A 65 -5.42 13.50 -20.63
N SER A 66 -6.76 13.61 -20.79
CA SER A 66 -7.66 12.47 -20.72
C SER A 66 -8.99 12.72 -21.45
N ASP A 67 -9.61 11.64 -21.92
CA ASP A 67 -10.98 11.63 -22.47
C ASP A 67 -12.06 11.36 -21.40
N TRP A 68 -11.76 11.67 -20.12
CA TRP A 68 -12.70 11.46 -19.03
C TRP A 68 -13.95 12.34 -19.18
N PRO A 69 -15.18 11.76 -19.09
CA PRO A 69 -16.40 12.52 -19.40
C PRO A 69 -16.69 13.71 -18.49
N LYS A 70 -16.23 13.67 -17.23
CA LYS A 70 -16.43 14.75 -16.26
C LYS A 70 -15.32 15.80 -16.33
N SER A 71 -15.13 16.40 -17.51
CA SER A 71 -14.09 17.36 -17.81
C SER A 71 -14.62 18.66 -18.44
N SER A 72 -15.89 19.03 -18.18
CA SER A 72 -16.48 20.22 -18.74
C SER A 72 -16.28 21.46 -17.85
N THR A 73 -16.27 22.65 -18.44
CA THR A 73 -16.25 23.93 -17.72
C THR A 73 -17.37 24.01 -16.68
N THR A 74 -18.58 23.56 -17.02
CA THR A 74 -19.72 23.55 -16.08
C THR A 74 -19.48 22.65 -14.88
N TYR A 75 -18.84 21.48 -15.09
CA TYR A 75 -18.46 20.57 -14.01
C TYR A 75 -17.48 21.24 -13.04
N PHE A 76 -16.38 21.80 -13.54
CA PHE A 76 -15.36 22.45 -12.71
C PHE A 76 -15.88 23.71 -12.01
N ALA A 77 -16.74 24.50 -12.66
CA ALA A 77 -17.44 25.62 -12.02
C ALA A 77 -18.33 25.16 -10.85
N GLY A 78 -19.02 24.03 -11.01
CA GLY A 78 -19.82 23.42 -9.93
C GLY A 78 -18.98 23.00 -8.73
N VAL A 79 -17.84 22.37 -8.98
CA VAL A 79 -16.87 21.97 -7.94
C VAL A 79 -16.30 23.19 -7.23
N GLN A 80 -15.85 24.21 -7.96
CA GLN A 80 -15.30 25.45 -7.40
C GLN A 80 -16.34 26.16 -6.52
N ASN A 81 -17.60 26.25 -6.95
CA ASN A 81 -18.68 26.84 -6.17
C ASN A 81 -18.97 26.04 -4.89
N ARG A 82 -18.87 24.71 -4.94
CA ARG A 82 -18.99 23.87 -3.74
C ARG A 82 -17.86 24.15 -2.75
N LEU A 83 -16.63 24.26 -3.23
CA LEU A 83 -15.46 24.58 -2.43
C LEU A 83 -15.57 25.97 -1.79
N LYS A 84 -15.99 26.99 -2.53
CA LYS A 84 -16.25 28.34 -2.00
C LYS A 84 -17.22 28.33 -0.84
N ARG A 85 -18.33 27.60 -0.95
CA ARG A 85 -19.31 27.46 0.13
C ARG A 85 -18.74 26.80 1.39
N PHE A 86 -17.84 25.82 1.27
CA PHE A 86 -17.18 25.23 2.43
C PHE A 86 -16.32 26.26 3.17
N VAL A 87 -15.56 27.04 2.44
CA VAL A 87 -14.70 28.09 3.00
C VAL A 87 -15.52 29.20 3.66
N GLU A 88 -16.55 29.71 2.99
CA GLU A 88 -17.45 30.76 3.48
C GLU A 88 -18.21 30.32 4.73
N ALA A 89 -18.57 29.06 4.85
CA ALA A 89 -19.24 28.50 6.03
C ALA A 89 -18.29 28.23 7.21
N GLY A 90 -16.98 28.43 7.04
CA GLY A 90 -15.96 28.08 8.04
C GLY A 90 -15.86 26.57 8.28
N GLN A 91 -16.46 25.77 7.41
CA GLN A 91 -16.45 24.29 7.47
C GLN A 91 -15.51 23.75 6.40
N LEU A 92 -14.23 23.73 6.71
CA LEU A 92 -13.22 23.24 5.78
C LEU A 92 -13.37 21.74 5.48
N GLY A 93 -14.02 20.99 6.39
CA GLY A 93 -14.34 19.59 6.21
C GLY A 93 -13.11 18.75 5.84
N LEU A 94 -13.15 18.12 4.68
CA LEU A 94 -12.09 17.26 4.16
C LEU A 94 -10.73 17.97 3.99
N PHE A 95 -10.72 19.29 3.88
CA PHE A 95 -9.52 20.10 3.61
C PHE A 95 -8.99 20.81 4.86
N ALA A 96 -9.51 20.51 6.04
CA ALA A 96 -9.14 21.20 7.29
C ALA A 96 -7.64 21.10 7.63
N ASN A 97 -6.98 20.04 7.16
CA ASN A 97 -5.56 19.79 7.41
C ASN A 97 -4.66 20.18 6.21
N ALA A 98 -5.18 20.84 5.18
CA ALA A 98 -4.36 21.31 4.06
C ALA A 98 -3.44 22.46 4.50
N TYR A 99 -2.22 22.50 3.97
CA TYR A 99 -1.23 23.56 4.22
C TYR A 99 -1.48 24.78 3.33
N TRP A 100 -2.54 25.49 3.58
CA TRP A 100 -3.08 26.57 2.76
C TRP A 100 -2.08 27.69 2.51
N GLY A 101 -1.79 27.94 1.21
CA GLY A 101 -0.86 28.98 0.79
C GLY A 101 0.62 28.67 1.06
N HIS A 102 0.99 27.41 1.31
CA HIS A 102 2.37 27.02 1.58
C HIS A 102 3.29 27.28 0.36
N PRO A 103 4.51 27.85 0.57
CA PRO A 103 5.40 28.23 -0.57
C PRO A 103 5.92 27.04 -1.39
N ALA A 104 5.87 25.83 -0.86
CA ALA A 104 6.27 24.62 -1.58
C ALA A 104 5.25 24.12 -2.61
N TYR A 105 4.03 24.67 -2.66
CA TYR A 105 3.05 24.35 -3.69
C TYR A 105 3.39 25.01 -5.03
N LYS A 106 3.33 24.24 -6.12
CA LYS A 106 3.75 24.68 -7.45
C LYS A 106 2.70 24.56 -8.54
N LEU A 107 1.57 23.88 -8.26
CA LEU A 107 0.53 23.70 -9.26
C LEU A 107 -0.13 25.02 -9.61
N PRO A 108 -0.39 25.30 -10.90
CA PRO A 108 -1.21 26.44 -11.31
C PRO A 108 -2.67 26.24 -10.83
N PRO A 109 -3.45 27.32 -10.71
CA PRO A 109 -4.83 27.27 -10.23
C PRO A 109 -5.71 26.26 -10.96
N ALA A 110 -5.59 26.15 -12.29
CA ALA A 110 -6.32 25.18 -13.11
C ALA A 110 -6.04 23.72 -12.71
N ALA A 111 -4.78 23.36 -12.50
CA ALA A 111 -4.39 22.01 -12.08
C ALA A 111 -4.85 21.72 -10.62
N ASN A 112 -4.79 22.72 -9.74
CA ASN A 112 -5.33 22.59 -8.39
C ASN A 112 -6.84 22.33 -8.40
N LEU A 113 -7.62 23.05 -9.23
CA LEU A 113 -9.06 22.83 -9.34
C LEU A 113 -9.39 21.45 -9.92
N MET A 114 -8.66 21.02 -10.95
CA MET A 114 -8.79 19.66 -11.51
C MET A 114 -8.53 18.59 -10.44
N ALA A 115 -7.42 18.68 -9.72
CA ALA A 115 -7.06 17.71 -8.69
C ALA A 115 -8.10 17.66 -7.54
N VAL A 116 -8.63 18.83 -7.10
CA VAL A 116 -9.71 18.89 -6.10
C VAL A 116 -11.00 18.24 -6.62
N ALA A 117 -11.33 18.45 -7.90
CA ALA A 117 -12.50 17.82 -8.49
C ALA A 117 -12.38 16.31 -8.50
N HIS A 118 -11.23 15.77 -8.89
CA HIS A 118 -10.96 14.34 -8.92
C HIS A 118 -10.82 13.74 -7.51
N TYR A 119 -10.31 14.48 -6.51
CA TYR A 119 -10.37 14.11 -5.10
C TYR A 119 -11.81 13.83 -4.64
N LEU A 120 -12.74 14.73 -4.94
CA LEU A 120 -14.15 14.57 -4.59
C LEU A 120 -14.81 13.43 -5.38
N GLU A 121 -14.40 13.23 -6.62
CA GLU A 121 -14.90 12.13 -7.44
C GLU A 121 -14.42 10.76 -6.94
N ALA A 122 -13.17 10.65 -6.51
CA ALA A 122 -12.60 9.45 -5.92
C ALA A 122 -13.35 9.02 -4.63
N LEU A 123 -13.88 9.98 -3.84
CA LEU A 123 -14.74 9.68 -2.68
C LEU A 123 -16.05 8.97 -3.09
N GLU A 124 -16.63 9.32 -4.22
CA GLU A 124 -17.82 8.64 -4.73
C GLU A 124 -17.47 7.31 -5.40
N TRP A 125 -16.40 7.29 -6.18
CA TRP A 125 -15.94 6.11 -6.91
C TRP A 125 -15.61 4.93 -5.98
N GLN A 126 -14.95 5.16 -4.85
CA GLN A 126 -14.60 4.10 -3.91
C GLN A 126 -15.81 3.31 -3.42
N LYS A 127 -16.99 3.95 -3.32
CA LYS A 127 -18.24 3.30 -2.91
C LYS A 127 -18.69 2.22 -3.89
N GLU A 128 -18.29 2.32 -5.16
CA GLU A 128 -18.56 1.29 -6.15
C GLU A 128 -17.56 0.13 -6.02
N MET A 129 -16.27 0.42 -5.83
CA MET A 129 -15.23 -0.61 -5.72
C MET A 129 -15.41 -1.52 -4.50
N ILE A 130 -15.81 -0.97 -3.35
CA ILE A 130 -16.03 -1.78 -2.14
C ILE A 130 -17.15 -2.82 -2.29
N LYS A 131 -18.01 -2.69 -3.30
CA LYS A 131 -19.09 -3.67 -3.57
C LYS A 131 -18.54 -5.04 -3.94
N ILE A 132 -17.33 -5.13 -4.52
CA ILE A 132 -16.63 -6.39 -4.74
C ILE A 132 -16.38 -7.08 -3.40
N HIS A 133 -15.85 -6.34 -2.41
CA HIS A 133 -15.64 -6.87 -1.06
C HIS A 133 -16.95 -7.23 -0.36
N ALA A 134 -17.99 -6.42 -0.51
CA ALA A 134 -19.29 -6.73 0.08
C ALA A 134 -19.88 -8.02 -0.51
N LEU A 135 -19.77 -8.21 -1.83
CA LEU A 135 -20.31 -9.39 -2.52
C LEU A 135 -19.55 -10.67 -2.17
N LEU A 136 -18.21 -10.65 -2.21
CA LEU A 136 -17.37 -11.83 -2.03
C LEU A 136 -16.95 -12.03 -0.56
N GLY A 137 -16.72 -10.94 0.15
CA GLY A 137 -16.15 -10.91 1.49
C GLY A 137 -17.16 -10.65 2.62
N GLY A 138 -18.40 -10.27 2.28
CA GLY A 138 -19.46 -9.93 3.23
C GLY A 138 -19.36 -8.53 3.81
N LYS A 139 -18.18 -7.92 3.82
CA LYS A 139 -17.93 -6.54 4.27
C LYS A 139 -16.59 -5.99 3.80
N ASN A 140 -16.39 -4.69 3.95
CA ASN A 140 -15.13 -3.95 3.81
C ASN A 140 -14.96 -3.02 5.02
N PRO A 141 -13.78 -2.92 5.65
CA PRO A 141 -12.64 -3.82 5.51
C PRO A 141 -12.83 -5.14 6.27
N HIS A 142 -11.82 -5.98 6.27
CA HIS A 142 -11.79 -7.28 6.95
C HIS A 142 -12.88 -8.25 6.47
N PRO A 143 -12.78 -8.80 5.24
CA PRO A 143 -13.68 -9.81 4.72
C PRO A 143 -13.89 -10.98 5.68
N GLN A 144 -15.12 -11.45 5.82
CA GLN A 144 -15.52 -12.50 6.77
C GLN A 144 -15.57 -13.90 6.15
N THR A 145 -15.35 -14.01 4.84
CA THR A 145 -15.53 -15.26 4.08
C THR A 145 -14.25 -16.08 3.94
N TYR A 146 -13.11 -15.58 4.45
CA TYR A 146 -11.88 -16.36 4.46
C TYR A 146 -11.96 -17.48 5.50
N LEU A 147 -11.66 -18.72 5.07
CA LEU A 147 -11.52 -19.90 5.92
C LEU A 147 -10.16 -20.55 5.72
N VAL A 148 -9.64 -21.23 6.75
CA VAL A 148 -8.53 -22.17 6.58
C VAL A 148 -9.02 -23.31 5.71
N GLY A 149 -8.44 -23.48 4.53
CA GLY A 149 -8.88 -24.43 3.52
C GLY A 149 -9.72 -23.82 2.38
N GLY A 150 -9.98 -22.50 2.37
CA GLY A 150 -10.67 -21.88 1.26
C GLY A 150 -11.51 -20.65 1.60
N MET A 151 -12.74 -20.64 1.10
CA MET A 151 -13.70 -19.55 1.26
C MET A 151 -15.06 -20.06 1.71
N ALA A 152 -15.80 -19.25 2.47
CA ALA A 152 -17.19 -19.56 2.91
C ALA A 152 -18.24 -19.17 1.86
N VAL A 153 -17.90 -18.28 0.91
CA VAL A 153 -18.85 -17.86 -0.12
C VAL A 153 -18.99 -18.97 -1.18
N PRO A 154 -20.18 -19.51 -1.40
CA PRO A 154 -20.38 -20.60 -2.36
C PRO A 154 -20.37 -20.09 -3.81
N VAL A 155 -19.98 -20.96 -4.74
CA VAL A 155 -20.17 -20.82 -6.18
C VAL A 155 -21.25 -21.79 -6.60
N ASP A 156 -22.40 -21.29 -7.09
CA ASP A 156 -23.51 -22.11 -7.57
C ASP A 156 -24.34 -21.33 -8.60
N PRO A 157 -24.34 -21.75 -9.87
CA PRO A 157 -25.07 -21.06 -10.92
C PRO A 157 -26.59 -21.03 -10.72
N ASN A 158 -27.13 -21.94 -9.91
CA ASN A 158 -28.54 -22.10 -9.66
C ASN A 158 -29.06 -21.45 -8.38
N SER A 159 -28.15 -20.87 -7.57
CA SER A 159 -28.49 -20.24 -6.28
C SER A 159 -28.39 -18.72 -6.35
N GLN A 160 -29.41 -18.02 -5.86
CA GLN A 160 -29.40 -16.55 -5.76
C GLN A 160 -28.49 -16.04 -4.64
N SER A 161 -28.17 -16.87 -3.64
CA SER A 161 -27.32 -16.52 -2.50
C SER A 161 -25.85 -16.89 -2.71
N ALA A 162 -25.49 -17.42 -3.86
CA ALA A 162 -24.14 -17.83 -4.25
C ALA A 162 -23.56 -16.94 -5.37
N ILE A 163 -22.28 -17.12 -5.64
CA ILE A 163 -21.68 -16.57 -6.85
C ILE A 163 -22.26 -17.31 -8.05
N ASN A 164 -23.07 -16.61 -8.82
CA ASN A 164 -23.77 -17.08 -10.02
C ASN A 164 -23.48 -16.14 -11.20
N ALA A 165 -24.08 -16.37 -12.35
CA ALA A 165 -23.87 -15.55 -13.54
C ALA A 165 -24.17 -14.06 -13.33
N HIS A 166 -25.19 -13.73 -12.51
CA HIS A 166 -25.52 -12.34 -12.17
C HIS A 166 -24.42 -11.70 -11.30
N ALA A 167 -23.90 -12.43 -10.30
CA ALA A 167 -22.77 -11.98 -9.48
C ALA A 167 -21.52 -11.74 -10.34
N ILE A 168 -21.19 -12.64 -11.26
CA ILE A 168 -20.08 -12.49 -12.21
C ILE A 168 -20.24 -11.23 -13.07
N ALA A 169 -21.44 -10.98 -13.61
CA ALA A 169 -21.72 -9.79 -14.42
C ALA A 169 -21.51 -8.48 -13.60
N ARG A 170 -21.91 -8.46 -12.33
CA ARG A 170 -21.68 -7.32 -11.43
C ARG A 170 -20.19 -7.12 -11.12
N LEU A 171 -19.45 -8.19 -10.86
CA LEU A 171 -18.00 -8.14 -10.63
C LEU A 171 -17.28 -7.54 -11.85
N LYS A 172 -17.59 -8.01 -13.06
CA LYS A 172 -17.05 -7.45 -14.31
C LYS A 172 -17.37 -5.97 -14.48
N HIS A 173 -18.60 -5.56 -14.19
CA HIS A 173 -19.01 -4.17 -14.27
C HIS A 173 -18.17 -3.27 -13.32
N TRP A 174 -18.01 -3.67 -12.06
CA TRP A 174 -17.20 -2.89 -11.11
C TRP A 174 -15.71 -2.91 -11.45
N ALA A 175 -15.18 -4.04 -11.93
CA ALA A 175 -13.79 -4.14 -12.37
C ALA A 175 -13.51 -3.18 -13.55
N ALA A 176 -14.40 -3.16 -14.55
CA ALA A 176 -14.30 -2.26 -15.69
C ALA A 176 -14.35 -0.77 -15.27
N GLN A 177 -15.28 -0.41 -14.37
CA GLN A 177 -15.33 0.94 -13.81
C GLN A 177 -14.07 1.30 -13.03
N GLY A 178 -13.54 0.35 -12.25
CA GLY A 178 -12.28 0.51 -11.53
C GLY A 178 -11.12 0.81 -12.48
N ARG A 179 -10.94 -0.03 -13.48
CA ARG A 179 -9.91 0.13 -14.50
C ARG A 179 -10.04 1.44 -15.27
N GLU A 180 -11.26 1.81 -15.67
CA GLU A 180 -11.50 3.03 -16.43
C GLU A 180 -11.10 4.28 -15.62
N PHE A 181 -11.49 4.37 -14.34
CA PHE A 181 -11.10 5.48 -13.47
C PHE A 181 -9.59 5.55 -13.26
N VAL A 182 -8.94 4.41 -13.02
CA VAL A 182 -7.48 4.37 -12.85
C VAL A 182 -6.77 4.83 -14.12
N ALA A 183 -7.17 4.33 -15.29
CA ALA A 183 -6.52 4.65 -16.56
C ALA A 183 -6.78 6.09 -17.04
N LYS A 184 -7.99 6.63 -16.79
CA LYS A 184 -8.40 7.91 -17.36
C LYS A 184 -8.37 9.09 -16.37
N VAL A 185 -8.27 8.82 -15.07
CA VAL A 185 -8.21 9.87 -14.04
C VAL A 185 -6.95 9.75 -13.22
N TYR A 186 -6.72 8.63 -12.55
CA TYR A 186 -5.60 8.51 -11.61
C TYR A 186 -4.23 8.62 -12.30
N ILE A 187 -3.97 7.87 -13.36
CA ILE A 187 -2.67 7.93 -14.06
C ILE A 187 -2.43 9.31 -14.72
N PRO A 188 -3.39 9.92 -15.44
CA PRO A 188 -3.22 11.27 -15.95
C PRO A 188 -2.95 12.32 -14.88
N ASP A 189 -3.69 12.29 -13.74
CA ASP A 189 -3.47 13.22 -12.63
C ASP A 189 -2.08 13.07 -12.02
N LEU A 190 -1.66 11.82 -11.78
CA LEU A 190 -0.34 11.53 -11.24
C LEU A 190 0.75 12.13 -12.14
N LEU A 191 0.68 11.93 -13.44
CA LEU A 191 1.66 12.47 -14.40
C LEU A 191 1.60 13.99 -14.49
N ALA A 192 0.39 14.56 -14.53
CA ALA A 192 0.20 16.00 -14.58
C ALA A 192 0.78 16.68 -13.33
N ILE A 193 0.45 16.18 -12.12
CA ILE A 193 0.99 16.72 -10.86
C ILE A 193 2.51 16.56 -10.83
N ALA A 194 3.04 15.37 -11.10
CA ALA A 194 4.47 15.07 -11.06
C ALA A 194 5.27 16.00 -12.01
N SER A 195 4.69 16.41 -13.14
CA SER A 195 5.36 17.29 -14.11
C SER A 195 5.76 18.65 -13.52
N PHE A 196 5.04 19.14 -12.50
CA PHE A 196 5.35 20.39 -11.80
C PHE A 196 6.33 20.23 -10.64
N TYR A 197 6.62 18.99 -10.23
CA TYR A 197 7.45 18.66 -9.08
C TYR A 197 8.62 17.73 -9.44
N LYS A 198 9.16 17.86 -10.66
CA LYS A 198 10.22 16.97 -11.18
C LYS A 198 11.48 16.91 -10.31
N GLU A 199 11.78 17.95 -9.54
CA GLU A 199 12.89 17.94 -8.60
C GLU A 199 12.75 16.87 -7.51
N TRP A 200 11.52 16.45 -7.20
CA TRP A 200 11.24 15.36 -6.26
C TRP A 200 11.61 13.97 -6.82
N ALA A 201 11.96 13.88 -8.09
CA ALA A 201 12.55 12.68 -8.68
C ALA A 201 13.98 12.40 -8.18
N GLY A 202 14.62 13.39 -7.52
CA GLY A 202 15.94 13.24 -6.88
C GLY A 202 15.91 13.21 -5.35
N LEU A 203 14.73 13.35 -4.73
CA LEU A 203 14.57 13.44 -3.28
C LEU A 203 13.92 12.17 -2.71
N GLY A 204 14.25 11.84 -1.46
CA GLY A 204 13.63 10.71 -0.77
C GLY A 204 14.12 9.34 -1.22
N GLY A 205 15.39 9.21 -1.62
CA GLY A 205 15.97 8.00 -2.25
C GLY A 205 15.99 6.75 -1.38
N GLY A 206 15.91 6.86 -0.06
CA GLY A 206 15.82 5.76 0.88
C GLY A 206 17.01 4.82 0.89
N LEU A 207 16.75 3.53 1.20
CA LEU A 207 17.77 2.51 1.45
C LEU A 207 18.44 1.98 0.17
N GLY A 208 17.72 1.92 -0.92
CA GLY A 208 18.19 1.27 -2.15
C GLY A 208 18.14 -0.27 -2.12
N ASN A 209 17.57 -0.86 -1.08
CA ASN A 209 17.35 -2.30 -0.95
C ASN A 209 15.83 -2.56 -0.88
N TYR A 210 15.34 -3.50 -1.66
CA TYR A 210 13.92 -3.72 -1.90
C TYR A 210 13.55 -5.18 -1.72
N LEU A 211 12.44 -5.44 -1.02
CA LEU A 211 11.92 -6.78 -0.76
C LEU A 211 10.44 -6.83 -1.09
N ALA A 212 10.00 -7.89 -1.76
CA ALA A 212 8.60 -8.25 -1.92
C ALA A 212 8.39 -9.75 -1.74
N TYR A 213 7.33 -10.12 -1.03
CA TYR A 213 6.90 -11.51 -0.94
C TYR A 213 6.24 -11.99 -2.24
N GLY A 214 5.84 -11.06 -3.10
CA GLY A 214 5.02 -11.32 -4.26
C GLY A 214 3.58 -11.68 -3.89
N ASP A 215 2.69 -11.60 -4.84
CA ASP A 215 1.27 -11.89 -4.59
C ASP A 215 0.55 -12.44 -5.82
N PHE A 216 -0.76 -12.67 -5.62
CA PHE A 216 -1.67 -13.28 -6.59
C PHE A 216 -1.23 -14.67 -7.04
N PRO A 217 -1.34 -15.68 -6.14
CA PRO A 217 -1.00 -17.08 -6.45
C PRO A 217 -1.65 -17.59 -7.72
N GLN A 218 -0.86 -18.29 -8.55
CA GLN A 218 -1.33 -18.94 -9.76
C GLN A 218 -1.55 -20.45 -9.58
N ASN A 219 -1.26 -20.96 -8.39
CA ASN A 219 -1.49 -22.34 -7.98
C ASN A 219 -2.12 -22.42 -6.58
N THR A 220 -2.55 -23.61 -6.18
CA THR A 220 -3.33 -23.85 -4.96
C THR A 220 -2.51 -24.39 -3.80
N GLY A 221 -1.19 -24.45 -3.91
CA GLY A 221 -0.30 -24.93 -2.86
C GLY A 221 -0.19 -23.95 -1.67
N GLY A 222 0.20 -24.47 -0.50
CA GLY A 222 0.33 -23.68 0.73
C GLY A 222 1.47 -22.64 0.69
N ASP A 223 2.57 -22.93 -0.01
CA ASP A 223 3.53 -21.92 -0.47
C ASP A 223 3.44 -21.85 -1.99
N PRO A 224 2.78 -20.84 -2.54
CA PRO A 224 2.61 -20.74 -3.97
C PRO A 224 3.96 -20.41 -4.62
N GLY A 225 4.55 -21.39 -5.31
CA GLY A 225 5.80 -21.19 -6.05
C GLY A 225 5.66 -20.29 -7.26
N VAL A 226 4.43 -20.11 -7.77
CA VAL A 226 4.13 -19.26 -8.93
C VAL A 226 3.19 -18.15 -8.52
N LEU A 227 3.68 -16.92 -8.58
CA LEU A 227 2.98 -15.69 -8.24
C LEU A 227 2.87 -14.80 -9.48
N TRP A 228 1.75 -14.13 -9.67
CA TRP A 228 1.58 -13.19 -10.77
C TRP A 228 2.42 -11.92 -10.58
N LEU A 229 2.44 -11.33 -9.37
CA LEU A 229 3.47 -10.40 -8.95
C LEU A 229 4.62 -11.20 -8.31
N PRO A 230 5.84 -11.14 -8.87
CA PRO A 230 6.93 -12.01 -8.45
C PRO A 230 7.46 -11.68 -7.05
N ARG A 231 7.95 -12.72 -6.37
CA ARG A 231 8.71 -12.63 -5.13
C ARG A 231 10.17 -12.36 -5.42
N GLY A 232 10.85 -11.58 -4.57
CA GLY A 232 12.28 -11.39 -4.70
C GLY A 232 12.87 -10.31 -3.83
N VAL A 233 14.17 -10.14 -3.99
CA VAL A 233 14.98 -9.14 -3.28
C VAL A 233 15.92 -8.46 -4.27
N ILE A 234 16.04 -7.14 -4.15
CA ILE A 234 17.01 -6.32 -4.91
C ILE A 234 17.86 -5.56 -3.89
N PHE A 235 19.18 -5.65 -4.01
CA PHE A 235 20.13 -4.86 -3.23
C PHE A 235 20.74 -3.75 -4.11
N ASN A 236 21.09 -2.64 -3.45
CA ASN A 236 21.87 -1.55 -4.05
C ASN A 236 21.29 -1.04 -5.39
N LYS A 237 19.96 -0.96 -5.52
CA LYS A 237 19.27 -0.46 -6.72
C LYS A 237 19.56 -1.24 -8.01
N GLN A 238 20.00 -2.50 -7.92
CA GLN A 238 20.42 -3.30 -9.08
C GLN A 238 19.20 -3.88 -9.83
N ILE A 239 18.46 -3.05 -10.55
CA ILE A 239 17.27 -3.46 -11.33
C ILE A 239 17.60 -4.04 -12.72
N GLY A 240 18.87 -3.97 -13.15
CA GLY A 240 19.32 -4.53 -14.43
C GLY A 240 19.60 -6.03 -14.40
N ALA A 241 19.50 -6.68 -13.23
CA ALA A 241 19.66 -8.11 -13.03
C ALA A 241 18.37 -8.73 -12.48
N ALA A 242 18.19 -10.05 -12.67
CA ALA A 242 17.06 -10.75 -12.08
C ALA A 242 17.07 -10.62 -10.55
N PRO A 243 15.90 -10.47 -9.89
CA PRO A 243 15.82 -10.41 -8.44
C PRO A 243 16.39 -11.68 -7.79
N GLN A 244 17.03 -11.51 -6.65
CA GLN A 244 17.48 -12.65 -5.86
C GLN A 244 16.29 -13.37 -5.22
N ALA A 245 16.41 -14.71 -5.04
CA ALA A 245 15.40 -15.48 -4.36
C ALA A 245 15.30 -15.07 -2.88
N LEU A 246 14.08 -14.94 -2.39
CA LEU A 246 13.81 -14.64 -0.98
C LEU A 246 13.69 -15.92 -0.17
N ASP A 247 14.49 -16.03 0.89
CA ASP A 247 14.34 -17.06 1.92
C ASP A 247 13.78 -16.42 3.19
N GLN A 248 12.57 -16.80 3.59
CA GLN A 248 11.93 -16.23 4.77
C GLN A 248 12.70 -16.53 6.08
N ARG A 249 13.58 -17.54 6.11
CA ARG A 249 14.41 -17.87 7.27
C ARG A 249 15.49 -16.81 7.56
N GLU A 250 15.81 -16.01 6.58
CA GLU A 250 16.77 -14.90 6.68
C GLU A 250 16.13 -13.60 7.23
N ILE A 251 14.83 -13.64 7.56
CA ILE A 251 14.12 -12.50 8.15
C ILE A 251 14.28 -12.56 9.68
N LYS A 252 14.82 -11.51 10.25
CA LYS A 252 14.99 -11.37 11.70
C LYS A 252 14.58 -9.99 12.15
N GLU A 253 14.14 -9.87 13.40
CA GLU A 253 13.71 -8.60 14.00
C GLU A 253 14.62 -8.22 15.17
N TYR A 254 15.17 -6.99 15.11
CA TYR A 254 15.88 -6.38 16.22
C TYR A 254 14.92 -5.57 17.11
N VAL A 255 15.29 -5.46 18.41
CA VAL A 255 14.56 -4.65 19.41
C VAL A 255 15.45 -3.61 20.08
N THR A 256 16.65 -3.39 19.58
CA THR A 256 17.68 -2.51 20.19
C THR A 256 17.12 -1.12 20.47
N HIS A 257 16.46 -0.48 19.49
CA HIS A 257 15.84 0.84 19.62
C HIS A 257 14.31 0.78 19.73
N SER A 258 13.75 -0.43 19.99
CA SER A 258 12.31 -0.62 20.16
C SER A 258 11.94 -0.74 21.63
N TRP A 259 10.76 -0.24 22.03
CA TRP A 259 10.23 -0.42 23.39
C TRP A 259 9.75 -1.85 23.66
N PHE A 260 10.57 -2.79 23.22
CA PHE A 260 10.45 -4.22 23.49
C PHE A 260 11.77 -4.76 23.98
N ARG A 261 11.76 -5.98 24.53
CA ARG A 261 12.96 -6.71 24.92
C ARG A 261 12.85 -8.18 24.56
N TYR A 262 14.01 -8.79 24.36
CA TYR A 262 14.20 -10.24 24.35
C TYR A 262 14.90 -10.68 25.63
N ASP A 263 14.63 -11.90 26.11
CA ASP A 263 15.27 -12.42 27.33
C ASP A 263 16.77 -12.65 27.14
N ASP A 264 17.24 -12.88 25.90
CA ASP A 264 18.66 -13.11 25.59
C ASP A 264 19.43 -11.81 25.31
N GLY A 265 18.79 -10.66 25.47
CA GLY A 265 19.36 -9.33 25.23
C GLY A 265 18.92 -8.69 23.92
N ASP A 266 18.88 -7.37 23.94
CA ASP A 266 18.26 -6.54 22.90
C ASP A 266 19.12 -6.36 21.64
N GLY A 267 20.41 -6.71 21.69
CA GLY A 267 21.33 -6.65 20.56
C GLY A 267 21.26 -7.86 19.61
N VAL A 268 20.48 -8.89 19.96
CA VAL A 268 20.36 -10.13 19.18
C VAL A 268 19.04 -10.11 18.40
N ALA A 269 19.11 -10.26 17.07
CA ALA A 269 17.93 -10.39 16.25
C ALA A 269 17.35 -11.80 16.32
N LYS A 270 16.02 -11.93 16.34
CA LYS A 270 15.34 -13.22 16.36
C LYS A 270 14.43 -13.38 15.13
N HIS A 271 14.43 -14.61 14.60
CA HIS A 271 13.43 -14.99 13.59
C HIS A 271 12.02 -14.94 14.21
N PRO A 272 10.96 -14.56 13.46
CA PRO A 272 9.60 -14.47 14.00
C PRO A 272 9.08 -15.75 14.67
N TRP A 273 9.54 -16.95 14.28
CA TRP A 273 9.18 -18.20 14.98
C TRP A 273 9.77 -18.28 16.40
N ASP A 274 10.91 -17.63 16.65
CA ASP A 274 11.69 -17.73 17.88
C ASP A 274 11.57 -16.48 18.77
N GLY A 275 10.99 -15.41 18.21
CA GLY A 275 10.85 -14.11 18.86
C GLY A 275 9.65 -14.06 19.81
N GLU A 276 9.84 -14.26 21.09
CA GLU A 276 8.86 -13.89 22.11
C GLU A 276 9.12 -12.44 22.54
N THR A 277 8.22 -11.53 22.11
CA THR A 277 8.41 -10.09 22.31
C THR A 277 7.73 -9.65 23.59
N LYS A 278 8.49 -9.02 24.52
CA LYS A 278 7.96 -8.45 25.77
C LYS A 278 8.01 -6.94 25.73
N PRO A 279 6.91 -6.21 26.04
CA PRO A 279 6.92 -4.76 26.14
C PRO A 279 7.96 -4.27 27.16
N ASN A 280 8.69 -3.21 26.80
CA ASN A 280 9.71 -2.56 27.63
C ASN A 280 9.74 -1.06 27.31
N TYR A 281 8.74 -0.32 27.78
CA TYR A 281 8.66 1.11 27.55
C TYR A 281 9.66 1.86 28.42
N THR A 282 10.61 2.52 27.78
CA THR A 282 11.61 3.39 28.38
C THR A 282 11.59 4.80 27.77
N GLY A 283 10.52 5.13 27.06
CA GLY A 283 10.35 6.39 26.37
C GLY A 283 10.03 7.58 27.28
N PRO A 284 9.72 8.73 26.68
CA PRO A 284 9.42 9.96 27.43
C PRO A 284 8.28 9.77 28.42
N GLN A 285 8.42 10.44 29.55
CA GLN A 285 7.35 10.56 30.55
C GLN A 285 6.59 11.89 30.31
N PRO A 286 5.35 12.02 30.79
CA PRO A 286 4.65 13.30 30.70
C PRO A 286 5.52 14.47 31.24
N PRO A 287 5.60 15.61 30.54
CA PRO A 287 4.73 16.07 29.43
C PRO A 287 5.08 15.58 28.02
N TYR A 288 5.93 14.59 27.80
CA TYR A 288 6.32 14.01 26.51
C TYR A 288 6.99 15.01 25.52
N GLU A 289 7.77 15.93 26.03
CA GLU A 289 8.36 17.04 25.25
C GLU A 289 9.63 16.65 24.47
N PHE A 290 10.24 15.53 24.82
CA PHE A 290 11.52 15.12 24.24
C PHE A 290 11.61 13.63 24.03
N LEU A 291 12.19 13.22 22.90
CA LEU A 291 12.48 11.83 22.54
C LEU A 291 13.99 11.62 22.45
N GLU A 292 14.55 10.75 23.29
CA GLU A 292 15.95 10.39 23.25
C GLU A 292 16.20 9.31 22.19
N THR A 293 16.70 9.72 21.02
CA THR A 293 16.86 8.84 19.87
C THR A 293 18.06 7.90 19.94
N ASP A 294 19.00 8.12 20.89
CA ASP A 294 20.14 7.22 21.10
C ASP A 294 19.78 5.98 21.95
N SER A 295 18.59 5.99 22.55
CA SER A 295 18.03 4.86 23.29
C SER A 295 16.90 4.20 22.52
N LYS A 296 15.92 3.60 23.21
CA LYS A 296 14.69 3.08 22.61
C LYS A 296 13.72 4.22 22.33
N TYR A 297 13.24 4.33 21.09
CA TYR A 297 12.40 5.46 20.66
C TYR A 297 11.15 5.07 19.84
N SER A 298 10.90 3.77 19.63
CA SER A 298 9.81 3.32 18.78
C SER A 298 9.07 2.12 19.37
N TRP A 299 7.76 2.03 19.10
CA TRP A 299 6.97 0.81 19.31
C TRP A 299 7.07 -0.20 18.16
N LEU A 300 7.84 0.10 17.12
CA LEU A 300 8.08 -0.84 16.02
C LEU A 300 9.38 -1.61 16.28
N LYS A 301 9.38 -2.91 15.95
CA LYS A 301 10.61 -3.68 15.83
C LYS A 301 11.34 -3.32 14.54
N ALA A 302 12.58 -3.69 14.41
CA ALA A 302 13.39 -3.45 13.22
C ALA A 302 13.63 -4.77 12.45
N PRO A 303 12.72 -5.15 11.52
CA PRO A 303 12.94 -6.32 10.67
C PRO A 303 14.08 -6.05 9.68
N ARG A 304 14.87 -7.09 9.44
CA ARG A 304 16.00 -7.09 8.51
C ARG A 304 16.01 -8.39 7.72
N TYR A 305 16.42 -8.31 6.47
CA TYR A 305 16.67 -9.47 5.63
C TYR A 305 18.17 -9.63 5.45
N GLN A 306 18.74 -10.78 5.84
CA GLN A 306 20.19 -10.98 5.88
C GLN A 306 20.91 -9.82 6.60
N ASP A 307 20.36 -9.43 7.75
CA ASP A 307 20.83 -8.30 8.56
C ASP A 307 20.89 -6.93 7.83
N THR A 308 20.16 -6.79 6.73
CA THR A 308 20.09 -5.57 5.93
C THR A 308 18.70 -4.94 6.01
N ALA A 309 18.65 -3.62 6.17
CA ALA A 309 17.40 -2.87 6.14
C ALA A 309 16.80 -2.86 4.72
N MET A 310 15.51 -3.17 4.63
CA MET A 310 14.79 -3.30 3.35
C MET A 310 13.62 -2.34 3.28
N GLU A 311 13.37 -1.80 2.10
CA GLU A 311 12.14 -1.10 1.76
C GLU A 311 11.13 -2.09 1.17
N VAL A 312 9.86 -1.97 1.56
CA VAL A 312 8.75 -2.77 1.04
C VAL A 312 7.63 -1.86 0.53
N GLY A 313 6.75 -2.38 -0.32
CA GLY A 313 5.60 -1.64 -0.84
C GLY A 313 5.56 -1.58 -2.37
N PRO A 314 4.72 -0.69 -2.94
CA PRO A 314 4.54 -0.59 -4.38
C PRO A 314 5.84 -0.40 -5.16
N LEU A 315 6.76 0.45 -4.68
CA LEU A 315 8.05 0.61 -5.36
C LEU A 315 8.83 -0.72 -5.39
N SER A 316 8.95 -1.42 -4.26
CA SER A 316 9.65 -2.70 -4.20
C SER A 316 9.04 -3.75 -5.13
N ARG A 317 7.70 -3.87 -5.13
CA ARG A 317 6.99 -4.82 -6.00
C ARG A 317 7.19 -4.50 -7.48
N MET A 318 7.08 -3.23 -7.86
CA MET A 318 7.23 -2.82 -9.27
C MET A 318 8.68 -2.94 -9.75
N LEU A 319 9.68 -2.64 -8.92
CA LEU A 319 11.09 -2.86 -9.25
C LEU A 319 11.42 -4.34 -9.42
N ILE A 320 10.90 -5.19 -8.51
CA ILE A 320 11.09 -6.65 -8.59
C ILE A 320 10.36 -7.22 -9.81
N ALA A 321 9.13 -6.78 -10.08
CA ALA A 321 8.40 -7.19 -11.27
C ALA A 321 9.09 -6.73 -12.57
N TYR A 322 9.60 -5.51 -12.61
CA TYR A 322 10.38 -4.98 -13.74
C TYR A 322 11.62 -5.82 -14.00
N ALA A 323 12.41 -6.07 -12.97
CA ALA A 323 13.65 -6.85 -13.05
C ALA A 323 13.40 -8.33 -13.35
N ALA A 324 12.26 -8.89 -12.94
CA ALA A 324 11.82 -10.23 -13.28
C ALA A 324 11.26 -10.36 -14.70
N GLY A 325 11.15 -9.28 -15.46
CA GLY A 325 10.68 -9.29 -16.84
C GLY A 325 9.15 -9.24 -16.99
N HIS A 326 8.41 -8.75 -15.99
CA HIS A 326 6.95 -8.57 -16.12
C HIS A 326 6.64 -7.50 -17.18
N ARG A 327 6.24 -7.96 -18.36
CA ARG A 327 6.15 -7.14 -19.58
C ARG A 327 5.32 -5.87 -19.37
N ARG A 328 4.10 -5.99 -18.80
CA ARG A 328 3.21 -4.84 -18.62
C ARG A 328 3.76 -3.80 -17.65
N VAL A 329 4.46 -4.24 -16.60
CA VAL A 329 5.15 -3.33 -15.67
C VAL A 329 6.27 -2.59 -16.38
N GLN A 330 7.08 -3.27 -17.21
CA GLN A 330 8.15 -2.63 -17.98
C GLN A 330 7.60 -1.58 -18.95
N GLU A 331 6.53 -1.88 -19.68
CA GLU A 331 5.85 -0.95 -20.58
C GLU A 331 5.39 0.33 -19.85
N LEU A 332 4.76 0.17 -18.69
CA LEU A 332 4.24 1.31 -17.92
C LEU A 332 5.35 2.12 -17.22
N VAL A 333 6.40 1.47 -16.75
CA VAL A 333 7.57 2.16 -16.20
C VAL A 333 8.20 3.04 -17.28
N HIS A 334 8.44 2.52 -18.49
CA HIS A 334 8.97 3.30 -19.60
C HIS A 334 8.01 4.43 -19.97
N TYR A 335 6.72 4.17 -20.09
CA TYR A 335 5.72 5.19 -20.39
C TYR A 335 5.76 6.37 -19.39
N VAL A 336 5.86 6.08 -18.09
CA VAL A 336 5.92 7.12 -17.04
C VAL A 336 7.23 7.92 -17.12
N LEU A 337 8.38 7.25 -17.27
CA LEU A 337 9.68 7.90 -17.37
C LEU A 337 9.76 8.78 -18.61
N ASP A 338 9.34 8.27 -19.76
CA ASP A 338 9.34 9.00 -21.03
C ASP A 338 8.40 10.22 -21.00
N THR A 339 7.19 10.05 -20.46
CA THR A 339 6.20 11.14 -20.32
C THR A 339 6.73 12.28 -19.44
N LEU A 340 7.41 11.94 -18.35
CA LEU A 340 8.00 12.94 -17.45
C LEU A 340 9.36 13.46 -17.94
N GLY A 341 9.98 12.79 -18.90
CA GLY A 341 11.31 13.13 -19.41
C GLY A 341 12.39 12.98 -18.35
N VAL A 342 12.36 11.90 -17.57
CA VAL A 342 13.31 11.58 -16.49
C VAL A 342 13.94 10.20 -16.71
N GLY A 343 15.14 9.99 -16.16
CA GLY A 343 15.84 8.72 -16.24
C GLY A 343 15.38 7.68 -15.20
N PRO A 344 15.87 6.44 -15.30
CA PRO A 344 15.53 5.34 -14.38
C PRO A 344 15.86 5.63 -12.91
N GLU A 345 16.82 6.51 -12.63
CA GLU A 345 17.19 6.94 -11.28
C GLU A 345 16.03 7.62 -10.52
N ALA A 346 15.10 8.23 -11.27
CA ALA A 346 13.89 8.84 -10.73
C ALA A 346 12.96 7.84 -9.99
N LEU A 347 13.06 6.56 -10.32
CA LEU A 347 12.31 5.50 -9.61
C LEU A 347 12.67 5.43 -8.13
N PHE A 348 13.93 5.76 -7.78
CA PHE A 348 14.44 5.69 -6.41
C PHE A 348 14.22 7.02 -5.66
N SER A 349 12.97 7.45 -5.55
CA SER A 349 12.60 8.75 -4.98
C SER A 349 11.19 8.76 -4.40
N THR A 350 10.80 9.87 -3.79
CA THR A 350 9.43 10.14 -3.35
C THR A 350 8.44 10.05 -4.52
N LEU A 351 8.74 10.70 -5.66
CA LEU A 351 7.90 10.59 -6.86
C LEU A 351 7.91 9.18 -7.43
N GLY A 352 9.04 8.49 -7.39
CA GLY A 352 9.15 7.11 -7.84
C GLY A 352 8.24 6.15 -7.07
N ARG A 353 8.12 6.32 -5.74
CA ARG A 353 7.15 5.54 -4.92
C ARG A 353 5.71 5.83 -5.32
N THR A 354 5.40 7.10 -5.52
CA THR A 354 4.05 7.53 -5.93
C THR A 354 3.72 7.01 -7.33
N ALA A 355 4.65 7.09 -8.28
CA ALA A 355 4.49 6.56 -9.63
C ALA A 355 4.35 5.03 -9.65
N ALA A 356 5.16 4.31 -8.88
CA ALA A 356 5.09 2.86 -8.76
C ALA A 356 3.72 2.39 -8.24
N ARG A 357 3.13 3.11 -7.28
CA ARG A 357 1.77 2.84 -6.79
C ARG A 357 0.72 3.02 -7.89
N GLY A 358 0.82 4.07 -8.70
CA GLY A 358 -0.07 4.27 -9.85
C GLY A 358 0.06 3.16 -10.90
N ILE A 359 1.30 2.80 -11.26
CA ILE A 359 1.60 1.70 -12.20
C ILE A 359 0.99 0.41 -11.68
N GLU A 360 1.24 0.06 -10.42
CA GLU A 360 0.68 -1.15 -9.79
C GLU A 360 -0.85 -1.15 -9.82
N THR A 361 -1.48 -0.04 -9.50
CA THR A 361 -2.94 0.09 -9.52
C THR A 361 -3.51 -0.23 -10.89
N LEU A 362 -2.89 0.28 -11.95
CA LEU A 362 -3.34 0.03 -13.32
C LEU A 362 -3.11 -1.42 -13.74
N VAL A 363 -1.93 -1.98 -13.47
CA VAL A 363 -1.59 -3.36 -13.83
C VAL A 363 -2.53 -4.35 -13.13
N VAL A 364 -2.83 -4.13 -11.84
CA VAL A 364 -3.75 -4.97 -11.07
C VAL A 364 -5.20 -4.79 -11.54
N ALA A 365 -5.62 -3.57 -11.89
CA ALA A 365 -6.95 -3.31 -12.42
C ALA A 365 -7.18 -3.99 -13.78
N GLU A 366 -6.18 -4.04 -14.64
CA GLU A 366 -6.23 -4.77 -15.91
C GLU A 366 -6.34 -6.30 -15.67
N GLN A 367 -5.62 -6.85 -14.70
CA GLN A 367 -5.62 -8.28 -14.42
C GLN A 367 -6.88 -8.76 -13.67
N LEU A 368 -7.54 -7.90 -12.90
CA LEU A 368 -8.73 -8.23 -12.12
C LEU A 368 -9.83 -8.85 -12.99
N GLU A 369 -10.05 -8.32 -14.19
CA GLU A 369 -11.03 -8.85 -15.15
C GLU A 369 -10.68 -10.29 -15.57
N GLY A 370 -9.37 -10.60 -15.74
CA GLY A 370 -8.91 -11.94 -16.08
C GLY A 370 -9.22 -12.98 -15.00
N TRP A 371 -9.04 -12.68 -13.73
CA TRP A 371 -9.39 -13.59 -12.65
C TRP A 371 -10.90 -13.81 -12.51
N ILE A 372 -11.72 -12.78 -12.80
CA ILE A 372 -13.18 -12.92 -12.85
C ILE A 372 -13.57 -13.82 -14.02
N ASP A 373 -12.91 -13.71 -15.17
CA ASP A 373 -13.16 -14.58 -16.33
C ASP A 373 -12.78 -16.04 -16.05
N GLU A 374 -11.65 -16.29 -15.37
CA GLU A 374 -11.25 -17.62 -14.94
C GLU A 374 -12.28 -18.25 -13.99
N LEU A 375 -12.78 -17.49 -13.01
CA LEU A 375 -13.82 -17.94 -12.08
C LEU A 375 -15.12 -18.27 -12.82
N ALA A 376 -15.52 -17.44 -13.77
CA ALA A 376 -16.69 -17.70 -14.62
C ALA A 376 -16.50 -18.95 -15.48
N ALA A 377 -15.30 -19.17 -16.02
CA ALA A 377 -14.99 -20.35 -16.81
C ALA A 377 -15.00 -21.64 -15.96
N ASN A 378 -14.49 -21.60 -14.73
CA ASN A 378 -14.55 -22.73 -13.78
C ASN A 378 -16.01 -23.09 -13.48
N MET A 379 -16.84 -22.08 -13.16
CA MET A 379 -18.28 -22.27 -12.94
C MET A 379 -18.98 -22.86 -14.15
N GLY A 380 -18.65 -22.40 -15.37
CA GLY A 380 -19.20 -22.93 -16.63
C GLY A 380 -18.83 -24.38 -16.92
N ARG A 381 -17.69 -24.85 -16.38
CA ARG A 381 -17.27 -26.27 -16.47
C ARG A 381 -17.83 -27.15 -15.34
N GLY A 382 -18.60 -26.58 -14.42
CA GLY A 382 -19.15 -27.28 -13.27
C GLY A 382 -18.15 -27.46 -12.09
N ASP A 383 -17.01 -26.77 -12.11
CA ASP A 383 -16.14 -26.69 -10.95
C ASP A 383 -16.68 -25.61 -9.98
N LEU A 384 -17.25 -26.06 -8.88
CA LEU A 384 -17.91 -25.21 -7.88
C LEU A 384 -17.21 -25.23 -6.52
N ALA A 385 -16.10 -25.96 -6.39
CA ALA A 385 -15.39 -26.13 -5.13
C ALA A 385 -14.73 -24.83 -4.68
N VAL A 386 -15.01 -24.43 -3.43
CA VAL A 386 -14.44 -23.23 -2.77
C VAL A 386 -13.78 -23.54 -1.44
N PHE A 387 -13.88 -24.78 -0.94
CA PHE A 387 -13.42 -25.16 0.38
C PHE A 387 -12.90 -26.59 0.41
N ASN A 388 -11.74 -26.79 1.05
CA ASN A 388 -11.19 -28.10 1.40
C ASN A 388 -11.28 -28.29 2.92
N GLY A 389 -12.14 -29.22 3.35
CA GLY A 389 -12.44 -29.51 4.74
C GLY A 389 -11.60 -30.65 5.34
N GLU A 390 -10.60 -31.21 4.67
CA GLU A 390 -9.82 -32.38 5.15
C GLU A 390 -9.20 -32.19 6.53
N ARG A 391 -8.82 -30.94 6.87
CA ARG A 391 -8.25 -30.57 8.16
C ARG A 391 -9.19 -29.72 9.03
N TRP A 392 -10.49 -29.80 8.79
CA TRP A 392 -11.46 -29.03 9.58
C TRP A 392 -11.49 -29.38 11.07
N ASP A 393 -11.29 -30.68 11.36
CA ASP A 393 -11.26 -31.15 12.74
C ASP A 393 -9.83 -31.04 13.31
N PRO A 394 -9.60 -30.19 14.37
CA PRO A 394 -8.28 -30.04 14.99
C PRO A 394 -7.68 -31.36 15.54
N ARG A 395 -8.48 -32.39 15.77
CA ARG A 395 -7.99 -33.70 16.20
C ARG A 395 -7.21 -34.43 15.10
N THR A 396 -7.34 -34.00 13.83
CA THR A 396 -6.57 -34.52 12.70
C THR A 396 -5.24 -33.79 12.50
N TRP A 397 -4.96 -32.76 13.27
CA TRP A 397 -3.75 -31.96 13.15
C TRP A 397 -2.57 -32.72 13.79
N PRO A 398 -1.33 -32.49 13.33
CA PRO A 398 -0.15 -32.99 14.01
C PRO A 398 -0.02 -32.36 15.40
N GLN A 399 0.69 -33.05 16.32
CA GLN A 399 0.93 -32.52 17.67
C GLN A 399 1.67 -31.18 17.63
N GLU A 400 2.61 -31.04 16.72
CA GLU A 400 3.37 -29.81 16.48
C GLU A 400 3.39 -29.51 14.99
N ALA A 401 3.16 -28.23 14.63
CA ALA A 401 3.26 -27.73 13.29
C ALA A 401 3.78 -26.29 13.29
N VAL A 402 4.59 -25.96 12.33
CA VAL A 402 5.05 -24.59 12.09
C VAL A 402 4.69 -24.19 10.69
N GLY A 403 4.25 -22.95 10.53
CA GLY A 403 3.89 -22.44 9.22
C GLY A 403 4.15 -20.95 9.09
N TRP A 404 4.29 -20.53 7.87
CA TRP A 404 4.38 -19.14 7.49
C TRP A 404 3.44 -18.86 6.33
N GLY A 405 2.94 -17.65 6.29
CA GLY A 405 2.08 -17.22 5.20
C GLY A 405 2.34 -15.76 4.90
N THR A 406 2.52 -15.46 3.62
CA THR A 406 2.78 -14.12 3.16
C THR A 406 1.70 -13.64 2.21
N THR A 407 1.53 -12.36 2.18
CA THR A 407 0.79 -11.61 1.17
C THR A 407 1.44 -10.24 1.04
N GLU A 408 1.10 -9.55 0.00
CA GLU A 408 1.45 -8.15 -0.14
C GLU A 408 0.22 -7.32 0.19
N ALA A 409 0.22 -6.67 1.36
CA ALA A 409 -0.79 -5.63 1.59
C ALA A 409 -0.53 -4.44 0.64
N PRO A 410 -1.49 -3.55 0.37
CA PRO A 410 -1.26 -2.36 -0.45
C PRO A 410 0.01 -1.61 -0.04
N ARG A 411 0.30 -1.54 1.25
CA ARG A 411 1.47 -0.88 1.85
C ARG A 411 2.77 -1.67 1.75
N GLY A 412 2.73 -2.97 1.46
CA GLY A 412 3.93 -3.81 1.23
C GLY A 412 3.88 -5.19 1.87
N ALA A 413 5.06 -5.75 2.10
CA ALA A 413 5.28 -7.12 2.54
C ALA A 413 4.68 -7.40 3.92
N LEU A 414 3.70 -8.30 3.98
CA LEU A 414 3.04 -8.79 5.19
C LEU A 414 3.34 -10.27 5.38
N GLY A 415 4.03 -10.63 6.46
CA GLY A 415 4.32 -12.01 6.82
C GLY A 415 3.73 -12.39 8.17
N HIS A 416 3.21 -13.60 8.25
CA HIS A 416 2.70 -14.20 9.47
C HIS A 416 3.40 -15.54 9.72
N TRP A 417 3.87 -15.75 10.94
CA TRP A 417 4.52 -16.98 11.39
C TRP A 417 3.75 -17.57 12.56
N VAL A 418 3.45 -18.85 12.50
CA VAL A 418 2.66 -19.56 13.51
C VAL A 418 3.36 -20.83 13.96
N ARG A 419 3.38 -21.06 15.26
CA ARG A 419 3.65 -22.38 15.87
C ARG A 419 2.34 -22.92 16.49
N ILE A 420 1.98 -24.13 16.11
CA ILE A 420 0.80 -24.82 16.61
C ILE A 420 1.28 -26.02 17.41
N LYS A 421 0.77 -26.17 18.63
CA LYS A 421 1.04 -27.30 19.51
C LYS A 421 -0.23 -27.81 20.15
N ASN A 422 -0.48 -29.11 20.02
CA ASN A 422 -1.68 -29.76 20.56
C ASN A 422 -2.98 -29.05 20.13
N GLY A 423 -3.10 -28.66 18.86
CA GLY A 423 -4.26 -27.98 18.29
C GLY A 423 -4.47 -26.52 18.76
N ARG A 424 -3.46 -25.91 19.38
CA ARG A 424 -3.48 -24.52 19.86
C ARG A 424 -2.30 -23.72 19.31
N ILE A 425 -2.48 -22.43 19.16
CA ILE A 425 -1.38 -21.51 18.81
C ILE A 425 -0.47 -21.37 20.02
N GLU A 426 0.78 -21.81 19.91
CA GLU A 426 1.83 -21.66 20.91
C GLU A 426 2.55 -20.32 20.75
N ASN A 427 2.89 -19.94 19.49
CA ASN A 427 3.46 -18.63 19.16
C ASN A 427 2.89 -18.13 17.85
N TYR A 428 2.68 -16.82 17.77
CA TYR A 428 2.21 -16.13 16.58
C TYR A 428 2.88 -14.77 16.47
N GLN A 429 3.56 -14.53 15.35
CA GLN A 429 4.21 -13.27 15.06
C GLN A 429 3.80 -12.78 13.68
N ALA A 430 3.68 -11.47 13.55
CA ALA A 430 3.43 -10.79 12.29
C ALA A 430 4.49 -9.70 12.06
N VAL A 431 5.02 -9.66 10.84
CA VAL A 431 5.86 -8.57 10.37
C VAL A 431 5.11 -7.85 9.27
N VAL A 432 4.65 -6.64 9.59
CA VAL A 432 3.76 -5.87 8.73
C VAL A 432 4.52 -4.82 7.92
N PRO A 433 3.97 -4.30 6.81
CA PRO A 433 4.70 -3.40 5.90
C PRO A 433 5.30 -2.17 6.57
N THR A 434 4.53 -1.48 7.39
CA THR A 434 5.01 -0.26 8.07
C THR A 434 6.04 -0.58 9.14
N THR A 435 6.06 -1.81 9.68
CA THR A 435 7.16 -2.24 10.57
C THR A 435 8.50 -2.32 9.82
N TRP A 436 8.50 -2.75 8.54
CA TRP A 436 9.69 -2.66 7.70
C TRP A 436 10.10 -1.22 7.45
N ASN A 437 9.19 -0.40 6.91
CA ASN A 437 9.51 0.92 6.38
C ASN A 437 9.75 1.97 7.48
N ALA A 438 8.98 1.96 8.55
CA ALA A 438 9.09 2.88 9.68
C ALA A 438 9.89 2.29 10.86
N SER A 439 10.66 1.22 10.61
CA SER A 439 11.49 0.60 11.64
C SER A 439 12.51 1.59 12.21
N PRO A 440 12.77 1.52 13.54
CA PRO A 440 13.89 2.23 14.13
C PRO A 440 15.21 1.63 13.66
N ARG A 441 16.32 2.26 14.09
CA ARG A 441 17.66 1.72 13.91
C ARG A 441 17.81 0.33 14.56
N ASP A 442 18.65 -0.49 13.99
CA ASP A 442 18.99 -1.79 14.54
C ASP A 442 20.29 -1.74 15.39
N ALA A 443 20.79 -2.89 15.83
CA ALA A 443 22.04 -2.98 16.61
C ALA A 443 23.30 -2.56 15.83
N ARG A 444 23.21 -2.37 14.51
CA ARG A 444 24.29 -1.86 13.64
C ARG A 444 24.05 -0.42 13.22
N GLU A 445 23.13 0.28 13.87
CA GLU A 445 22.74 1.65 13.58
C GLU A 445 22.21 1.87 12.14
N GLN A 446 21.73 0.80 11.48
CA GLN A 446 21.09 0.92 10.17
C GLN A 446 19.69 1.53 10.32
N ARG A 447 19.45 2.64 9.65
CA ARG A 447 18.13 3.31 9.62
C ARG A 447 17.07 2.47 8.92
N GLY A 448 15.81 2.65 9.30
CA GLY A 448 14.66 2.20 8.52
C GLY A 448 14.45 3.04 7.26
N ALA A 449 13.54 2.60 6.38
CA ALA A 449 13.33 3.25 5.08
C ALA A 449 12.84 4.71 5.22
N TYR A 450 11.95 5.00 6.18
CA TYR A 450 11.49 6.38 6.43
C TYR A 450 12.64 7.28 6.85
N GLU A 451 13.41 6.87 7.85
CA GLU A 451 14.53 7.65 8.34
C GLU A 451 15.56 7.92 7.24
N ALA A 452 15.86 6.90 6.43
CA ALA A 452 16.80 7.04 5.32
C ALA A 452 16.28 7.95 4.20
N ALA A 453 14.98 7.90 3.91
CA ALA A 453 14.38 8.72 2.85
C ALA A 453 14.21 10.19 3.24
N LEU A 454 14.15 10.51 4.54
CA LEU A 454 14.01 11.89 5.02
C LEU A 454 15.33 12.67 5.03
N ILE A 455 16.47 12.00 4.89
CA ILE A 455 17.77 12.67 4.86
C ILE A 455 17.80 13.63 3.65
N ASP A 456 18.29 14.86 3.91
CA ASP A 456 18.42 15.93 2.93
C ASP A 456 17.08 16.41 2.30
N THR A 457 15.95 16.08 2.93
CA THR A 457 14.65 16.63 2.50
C THR A 457 14.65 18.14 2.78
N PRO A 458 14.48 19.00 1.76
CA PRO A 458 14.36 20.44 1.97
C PRO A 458 13.06 20.76 2.70
N VAL A 459 13.06 21.71 3.62
CA VAL A 459 11.88 22.18 4.35
C VAL A 459 11.78 23.69 4.19
N ALA A 460 10.78 24.17 3.46
CA ALA A 460 10.58 25.59 3.20
C ALA A 460 10.02 26.32 4.41
N ASP A 461 9.11 25.68 5.15
CA ASP A 461 8.53 26.19 6.38
C ASP A 461 8.57 25.12 7.48
N PRO A 462 9.47 25.25 8.48
CA PRO A 462 9.55 24.29 9.56
C PRO A 462 8.32 24.20 10.47
N GLU A 463 7.46 25.23 10.47
CA GLU A 463 6.19 25.18 11.21
C GLU A 463 5.10 24.38 10.47
N HIS A 464 5.24 24.29 9.14
CA HIS A 464 4.33 23.55 8.27
C HIS A 464 5.12 22.63 7.31
N PRO A 465 5.81 21.59 7.77
CA PRO A 465 6.79 20.82 6.99
C PRO A 465 6.12 19.83 6.01
N VAL A 466 5.42 20.36 5.01
CA VAL A 466 4.72 19.54 4.00
C VAL A 466 5.65 18.62 3.24
N GLU A 467 6.90 19.02 3.06
CA GLU A 467 7.93 18.24 2.37
C GLU A 467 8.28 16.94 3.11
N ILE A 468 8.29 16.97 4.44
CA ILE A 468 8.44 15.76 5.27
C ILE A 468 7.25 14.84 5.04
N LEU A 469 6.02 15.40 5.03
CA LEU A 469 4.81 14.61 4.77
C LEU A 469 4.81 14.00 3.37
N ARG A 470 5.25 14.73 2.32
CA ARG A 470 5.41 14.18 0.97
C ARG A 470 6.23 12.89 0.96
N THR A 471 7.37 12.90 1.63
CA THR A 471 8.23 11.72 1.72
C THR A 471 7.59 10.60 2.52
N VAL A 472 7.06 10.87 3.71
CA VAL A 472 6.44 9.85 4.58
C VAL A 472 5.18 9.27 3.92
N HIS A 473 4.29 10.12 3.38
CA HIS A 473 3.06 9.66 2.72
C HIS A 473 3.33 8.87 1.44
N SER A 474 4.49 9.06 0.77
CA SER A 474 4.85 8.24 -0.39
C SER A 474 4.94 6.74 -0.08
N PHE A 475 5.22 6.37 1.18
CA PHE A 475 5.24 4.99 1.66
C PHE A 475 3.87 4.44 2.08
N ASP A 476 2.84 5.29 2.16
CA ASP A 476 1.51 4.93 2.68
C ASP A 476 1.57 4.44 4.15
N PRO A 477 1.84 5.33 5.13
CA PRO A 477 1.99 4.95 6.52
C PRO A 477 0.69 4.41 7.13
N CYS A 478 0.77 3.29 7.86
CA CYS A 478 -0.35 2.69 8.59
C CYS A 478 -0.22 2.99 10.10
N MET A 479 -0.26 4.27 10.44
CA MET A 479 -0.08 4.78 11.81
C MET A 479 -0.93 6.02 12.00
N ALA A 480 -1.44 6.25 13.21
CA ALA A 480 -1.93 7.58 13.60
C ALA A 480 -0.68 8.48 13.76
N CYS A 481 -0.42 9.30 12.74
CA CYS A 481 0.82 10.06 12.66
C CYS A 481 0.74 11.32 13.51
N ALA A 482 1.59 11.40 14.56
CA ALA A 482 2.02 12.68 15.13
C ALA A 482 3.41 13.01 14.60
N VAL A 483 3.58 14.18 14.00
CA VAL A 483 4.89 14.68 13.55
C VAL A 483 5.34 15.75 14.52
N HIS A 484 6.53 15.56 15.10
CA HIS A 484 7.20 16.56 15.93
C HIS A 484 8.44 17.06 15.19
N VAL A 485 8.52 18.35 14.94
CA VAL A 485 9.70 18.98 14.39
C VAL A 485 10.44 19.65 15.54
N VAL A 486 11.69 19.22 15.79
CA VAL A 486 12.56 19.76 16.82
C VAL A 486 13.81 20.35 16.19
N ASN A 487 14.36 21.40 16.80
CA ASN A 487 15.65 21.94 16.39
C ASN A 487 16.82 21.06 16.92
N ALA A 488 18.04 21.39 16.52
CA ALA A 488 19.26 20.66 16.94
C ALA A 488 19.47 20.60 18.47
N ASN A 489 18.78 21.43 19.26
CA ASN A 489 18.84 21.44 20.72
C ASN A 489 17.67 20.66 21.36
N GLY A 490 16.89 19.92 20.56
CA GLY A 490 15.73 19.15 21.05
C GLY A 490 14.48 19.95 21.39
N ARG A 491 14.47 21.28 21.14
CA ARG A 491 13.26 22.10 21.37
C ARG A 491 12.27 21.89 20.24
N GLU A 492 11.02 21.57 20.60
CA GLU A 492 9.91 21.44 19.63
C GLU A 492 9.72 22.76 18.89
N ILE A 493 9.70 22.72 17.55
CA ILE A 493 9.36 23.83 16.68
C ILE A 493 7.85 23.78 16.38
N THR A 494 7.35 22.59 16.01
CA THR A 494 5.94 22.37 15.73
C THR A 494 5.54 20.93 15.99
N ARG A 495 4.25 20.73 16.25
CA ARG A 495 3.61 19.42 16.38
C ARG A 495 2.43 19.34 15.40
N ILE A 496 2.50 18.40 14.47
CA ILE A 496 1.44 18.16 13.53
C ILE A 496 0.76 16.83 13.89
N GLN A 497 -0.53 16.89 14.13
CA GLN A 497 -1.34 15.71 14.38
C GLN A 497 -2.21 15.47 13.16
N VAL A 498 -1.90 14.44 12.38
CA VAL A 498 -2.76 13.98 11.28
C VAL A 498 -3.92 13.22 11.93
N ARG A 499 -5.12 13.75 11.80
CA ARG A 499 -6.36 13.16 12.32
C ARG A 499 -7.11 12.42 11.22
#